data_1822d8d3b2b21eb0551ca5b6ea639bc5
#
_entry.id   1822d8d3b2b21eb0551ca5b6ea639bc5
#
_cell.length_a   1.000
_cell.length_b   1.000
_cell.length_c   1.000
_cell.angle_alpha   90.00
_cell.angle_beta   90.00
_cell.angle_gamma   90.00
#
_symmetry.space_group_name_H-M   'P 1'
#
loop_
_entity.id
_entity.type
_entity.pdbx_description
1 polymer ?
#
loop_
_entity_poly.entity_id
_entity_poly.type
_entity_poly.pdbx_seq_one_letter_code
_entity_poly.pdbx_strand_id
1 'polypeptide(L)'
;MPIPIKVALTPTVSVSAYSANTVVGGLLTLASVPAQGVIRDILINIDGTITPALDLYFFDRAPTGINDAASFAPGYTDQQKMLTGDKISIVAGDYQTLNSKTRAHKVAINRDYAANAVNGSYNLY
;
A
#
# COMPACT_ATOMS: atom_id res chain seq x y z
N MET A 1 11.06 22.81 9.54
CA MET A 1 10.00 21.77 9.46
C MET A 1 10.12 21.03 8.14
N PRO A 2 10.21 19.70 8.17
CA PRO A 2 10.29 18.95 6.92
C PRO A 2 8.98 19.06 6.13
N ILE A 3 9.13 19.17 4.81
CA ILE A 3 8.00 19.19 3.89
C ILE A 3 7.54 17.76 3.65
N PRO A 4 6.26 17.43 3.83
CA PRO A 4 5.78 16.09 3.52
C PRO A 4 5.98 15.73 2.05
N ILE A 5 6.40 14.49 1.80
CA ILE A 5 6.57 13.97 0.46
C ILE A 5 5.33 13.12 0.13
N LYS A 6 4.74 13.40 -1.01
CA LYS A 6 3.59 12.65 -1.51
C LYS A 6 4.04 11.72 -2.61
N VAL A 7 3.75 10.43 -2.46
CA VAL A 7 3.97 9.43 -3.50
C VAL A 7 2.60 8.96 -3.98
N ALA A 8 2.34 9.08 -5.27
CA ALA A 8 1.06 8.69 -5.86
C ALA A 8 1.26 7.51 -6.80
N LEU A 9 0.35 6.54 -6.70
CA LEU A 9 0.34 5.35 -7.54
C LEU A 9 -1.05 5.14 -8.12
N THR A 10 -1.11 4.58 -9.33
CA THR A 10 -2.36 4.11 -9.92
C THR A 10 -2.20 2.63 -10.24
N PRO A 11 -2.62 1.72 -9.36
CA PRO A 11 -2.52 0.30 -9.61
C PRO A 11 -3.36 -0.13 -10.81
N THR A 12 -2.87 -1.09 -11.56
CA THR A 12 -3.66 -1.77 -12.60
C THR A 12 -4.45 -2.87 -11.93
N VAL A 13 -5.78 -2.73 -11.90
CA VAL A 13 -6.66 -3.67 -11.22
C VAL A 13 -7.47 -4.48 -12.23
N SER A 14 -7.87 -5.68 -11.81
CA SER A 14 -8.73 -6.56 -12.61
C SER A 14 -10.12 -5.97 -12.74
N VAL A 15 -10.78 -6.20 -13.89
CA VAL A 15 -12.19 -5.86 -14.09
C VAL A 15 -13.12 -6.87 -13.42
N SER A 16 -12.61 -8.01 -13.01
CA SER A 16 -13.36 -9.04 -12.27
C SER A 16 -13.29 -8.79 -10.77
N ALA A 17 -14.30 -9.27 -10.04
CA ALA A 17 -14.31 -9.16 -8.59
C ALA A 17 -13.14 -9.95 -7.97
N TYR A 18 -12.54 -9.39 -6.93
CA TYR A 18 -11.50 -10.06 -6.16
C TYR A 18 -12.10 -10.96 -5.09
N SER A 19 -11.48 -12.13 -4.90
CA SER A 19 -11.80 -12.99 -3.77
C SER A 19 -11.12 -12.49 -2.49
N ALA A 20 -11.61 -12.92 -1.34
CA ALA A 20 -10.97 -12.58 -0.07
C ALA A 20 -9.53 -13.09 -0.01
N ASN A 21 -8.66 -12.30 0.63
CA ASN A 21 -7.24 -12.62 0.83
C ASN A 21 -6.43 -12.72 -0.48
N THR A 22 -6.86 -12.05 -1.52
CA THR A 22 -6.10 -11.94 -2.77
C THR A 22 -5.49 -10.56 -2.92
N VAL A 23 -4.42 -10.49 -3.71
CA VAL A 23 -3.69 -9.25 -3.98
C VAL A 23 -4.47 -8.39 -4.96
N VAL A 24 -4.58 -7.11 -4.67
CA VAL A 24 -5.24 -6.13 -5.56
C VAL A 24 -4.17 -5.26 -6.21
N GLY A 25 -4.06 -5.35 -7.53
CA GLY A 25 -3.15 -4.52 -8.32
C GLY A 25 -1.71 -5.02 -8.38
N GLY A 26 -1.40 -6.17 -7.80
CA GLY A 26 -0.04 -6.70 -7.77
C GLY A 26 0.87 -5.97 -6.79
N LEU A 27 2.17 -6.14 -6.95
CA LEU A 27 3.16 -5.44 -6.13
C LEU A 27 3.23 -3.98 -6.56
N LEU A 28 3.07 -3.08 -5.60
CA LEU A 28 3.16 -1.64 -5.83
C LEU A 28 4.54 -1.15 -5.39
N THR A 29 5.13 -0.25 -6.15
CA THR A 29 6.43 0.35 -5.83
C THR A 29 6.26 1.82 -5.52
N LEU A 30 6.62 2.22 -4.29
CA LEU A 30 6.69 3.62 -3.90
C LEU A 30 8.11 4.10 -4.17
N ALA A 31 8.32 4.66 -5.34
CA ALA A 31 9.64 5.02 -5.82
C ALA A 31 10.14 6.34 -5.24
N SER A 32 11.45 6.44 -5.09
CA SER A 32 12.12 7.69 -4.73
C SER A 32 11.64 8.28 -3.41
N VAL A 33 11.44 7.41 -2.41
CA VAL A 33 11.15 7.84 -1.05
C VAL A 33 12.46 8.24 -0.34
N PRO A 34 12.40 9.01 0.76
CA PRO A 34 13.58 9.23 1.60
C PRO A 34 14.15 7.91 2.12
N ALA A 35 15.45 7.85 2.37
CA ALA A 35 16.11 6.66 2.90
C ALA A 35 15.50 6.20 4.22
N GLN A 36 15.10 7.16 5.04
CA GLN A 36 14.42 6.93 6.32
C GLN A 36 13.28 7.92 6.44
N GLY A 37 12.22 7.51 7.09
CA GLY A 37 11.07 8.40 7.27
C GLY A 37 9.94 7.75 8.04
N VAL A 38 8.80 8.41 7.98
CA VAL A 38 7.58 7.99 8.64
C VAL A 38 6.44 8.03 7.61
N ILE A 39 5.72 6.93 7.48
CA ILE A 39 4.46 6.92 6.73
C ILE A 39 3.42 7.57 7.63
N ARG A 40 2.95 8.75 7.25
CA ARG A 40 2.02 9.53 8.09
C ARG A 40 0.58 9.25 7.74
N ASP A 41 0.25 9.32 6.45
CA ASP A 41 -1.13 9.23 5.97
C ASP A 41 -1.18 8.38 4.71
N ILE A 42 -2.30 7.72 4.51
CA ILE A 42 -2.60 6.98 3.28
C ILE A 42 -3.95 7.45 2.76
N LEU A 43 -3.99 7.80 1.48
CA LEU A 43 -5.21 8.21 0.78
C LEU A 43 -5.47 7.22 -0.35
N ILE A 44 -6.67 6.67 -0.37
CA ILE A 44 -7.13 5.76 -1.43
C ILE A 44 -8.32 6.41 -2.12
N ASN A 45 -8.21 6.58 -3.45
CA ASN A 45 -9.29 7.06 -4.28
C ASN A 45 -9.81 5.92 -5.16
N ILE A 46 -11.11 5.74 -5.21
CA ILE A 46 -11.76 4.71 -6.01
C ILE A 46 -12.70 5.38 -7.01
N ASP A 47 -12.54 5.00 -8.28
CA ASP A 47 -13.40 5.48 -9.34
C ASP A 47 -14.71 4.66 -9.36
N GLY A 48 -15.55 4.91 -8.37
CA GLY A 48 -16.80 4.19 -8.17
C GLY A 48 -17.33 4.37 -6.76
N THR A 49 -18.37 3.63 -6.43
CA THR A 49 -19.07 3.74 -5.15
C THR A 49 -18.83 2.56 -4.20
N ILE A 50 -17.90 1.68 -4.53
CA ILE A 50 -17.55 0.54 -3.67
C ILE A 50 -16.70 0.97 -2.48
N THR A 51 -16.79 0.19 -1.40
CA THR A 51 -16.03 0.43 -0.16
C THR A 51 -15.30 -0.85 0.27
N PRO A 52 -14.30 -1.30 -0.52
CA PRO A 52 -13.64 -2.57 -0.24
C PRO A 52 -12.84 -2.52 1.06
N ALA A 53 -12.88 -3.60 1.81
CA ALA A 53 -11.97 -3.78 2.93
C ALA A 53 -10.59 -4.17 2.38
N LEU A 54 -9.56 -3.42 2.74
CA LEU A 54 -8.21 -3.63 2.24
C LEU A 54 -7.24 -3.75 3.42
N ASP A 55 -6.27 -4.63 3.28
CA ASP A 55 -5.13 -4.69 4.18
C ASP A 55 -3.89 -4.28 3.42
N LEU A 56 -3.14 -3.33 3.97
CA LEU A 56 -1.94 -2.79 3.35
C LEU A 56 -0.72 -3.33 4.10
N TYR A 57 0.19 -3.96 3.36
CA TYR A 57 1.44 -4.49 3.85
C TYR A 57 2.58 -3.74 3.19
N PHE A 58 3.55 -3.30 3.97
CA PHE A 58 4.71 -2.57 3.46
C PHE A 58 5.98 -3.39 3.60
N PHE A 59 6.85 -3.29 2.60
CA PHE A 59 8.12 -4.01 2.55
C PHE A 59 9.25 -3.01 2.28
N ASP A 60 10.39 -3.20 2.93
CA ASP A 60 11.59 -2.39 2.66
C ASP A 60 12.36 -2.89 1.44
N ARG A 61 12.10 -4.12 1.01
CA ARG A 61 12.68 -4.75 -0.19
C ARG A 61 11.58 -5.44 -0.95
N ALA A 62 11.75 -5.56 -2.27
CA ALA A 62 10.72 -6.17 -3.11
C ALA A 62 10.48 -7.63 -2.73
N PRO A 63 9.26 -8.00 -2.29
CA PRO A 63 8.90 -9.40 -2.13
C PRO A 63 8.66 -10.07 -3.48
N THR A 64 8.64 -11.39 -3.49
CA THR A 64 8.43 -12.20 -4.69
C THR A 64 7.00 -12.75 -4.74
N GLY A 65 6.52 -13.05 -5.95
CA GLY A 65 5.24 -13.74 -6.12
C GLY A 65 4.00 -12.94 -5.73
N ILE A 66 4.08 -11.63 -5.66
CA ILE A 66 2.94 -10.78 -5.34
C ILE A 66 2.29 -10.35 -6.65
N ASN A 67 1.30 -11.12 -7.08
CA ASN A 67 0.63 -10.92 -8.37
C ASN A 67 -0.84 -10.57 -8.17
N ASP A 68 -1.38 -9.77 -9.08
CA ASP A 68 -2.79 -9.37 -9.04
C ASP A 68 -3.71 -10.59 -9.05
N ALA A 69 -4.73 -10.56 -8.23
CA ALA A 69 -5.73 -11.61 -8.03
C ALA A 69 -5.19 -12.95 -7.49
N ALA A 70 -3.90 -13.03 -7.19
CA ALA A 70 -3.33 -14.22 -6.55
C ALA A 70 -3.50 -14.17 -5.03
N SER A 71 -3.48 -15.33 -4.38
CA SER A 71 -3.53 -15.38 -2.93
C SER A 71 -2.32 -14.66 -2.32
N PHE A 72 -2.56 -13.89 -1.28
CA PHE A 72 -1.48 -13.24 -0.54
C PHE A 72 -0.90 -14.23 0.47
N ALA A 73 0.21 -14.84 0.11
CA ALA A 73 0.87 -15.87 0.93
C ALA A 73 2.40 -15.71 0.85
N PRO A 74 2.96 -14.64 1.43
CA PRO A 74 4.41 -14.42 1.37
C PRO A 74 5.14 -15.52 2.13
N GLY A 75 6.20 -16.06 1.52
CA GLY A 75 7.06 -17.05 2.16
C GLY A 75 7.91 -16.43 3.28
N TYR A 76 8.62 -17.26 4.01
CA TYR A 76 9.41 -16.81 5.16
C TYR A 76 10.43 -15.72 4.79
N THR A 77 11.12 -15.89 3.67
CA THR A 77 12.10 -14.89 3.18
C THR A 77 11.43 -13.55 2.89
N ASP A 78 10.25 -13.57 2.28
CA ASP A 78 9.52 -12.33 1.98
C ASP A 78 8.94 -11.70 3.24
N GLN A 79 8.53 -12.50 4.22
CA GLN A 79 8.06 -11.96 5.49
C GLN A 79 9.16 -11.17 6.22
N GLN A 80 10.41 -11.57 6.06
CA GLN A 80 11.56 -10.85 6.65
C GLN A 80 11.78 -9.47 6.03
N LYS A 81 11.21 -9.21 4.86
CA LYS A 81 11.29 -7.91 4.17
C LYS A 81 10.20 -6.94 4.63
N MET A 82 9.22 -7.40 5.40
CA MET A 82 8.13 -6.57 5.88
C MET A 82 8.64 -5.54 6.89
N LEU A 83 8.05 -4.34 6.83
CA LEU A 83 8.32 -3.33 7.85
C LEU A 83 7.82 -3.81 9.20
N THR A 84 8.48 -3.33 10.26
CA THR A 84 8.07 -3.61 11.63
C THR A 84 6.67 -3.07 11.88
N GLY A 85 5.82 -3.88 12.46
CA GLY A 85 4.45 -3.55 12.78
C GLY A 85 3.44 -4.32 11.95
N ASP A 86 2.18 -4.18 12.31
CA ASP A 86 1.10 -4.91 11.68
C ASP A 86 0.67 -4.25 10.37
N LYS A 87 -0.12 -4.98 9.61
CA LYS A 87 -0.82 -4.44 8.44
C LYS A 87 -1.64 -3.20 8.82
N ILE A 88 -1.88 -2.36 7.84
CA ILE A 88 -2.77 -1.21 7.98
C ILE A 88 -4.08 -1.57 7.30
N SER A 89 -5.17 -1.59 8.07
CA SER A 89 -6.47 -2.01 7.56
C SER A 89 -7.33 -0.80 7.19
N ILE A 90 -7.92 -0.85 6.01
CA ILE A 90 -8.93 0.09 5.53
C ILE A 90 -10.25 -0.65 5.56
N VAL A 91 -11.20 -0.14 6.32
CA VAL A 91 -12.53 -0.76 6.46
C VAL A 91 -13.61 0.13 5.85
N ALA A 92 -14.82 -0.41 5.70
CA ALA A 92 -15.90 0.32 5.06
C ALA A 92 -16.17 1.70 5.68
N GLY A 93 -16.04 1.81 7.01
CA GLY A 93 -16.25 3.08 7.72
C GLY A 93 -15.19 4.16 7.44
N ASP A 94 -14.07 3.80 6.84
CA ASP A 94 -13.02 4.76 6.47
C ASP A 94 -13.33 5.51 5.18
N TYR A 95 -14.32 5.05 4.41
CA TYR A 95 -14.62 5.61 3.10
C TYR A 95 -15.69 6.69 3.18
N GLN A 96 -15.53 7.68 2.33
CA GLN A 96 -16.51 8.73 2.09
C GLN A 96 -16.83 8.77 0.59
N THR A 97 -18.11 8.78 0.24
CA THR A 97 -18.51 8.89 -1.16
C THR A 97 -18.75 10.37 -1.51
N LEU A 98 -18.06 10.83 -2.54
CA LEU A 98 -18.15 12.20 -3.03
C LEU A 98 -18.39 12.14 -4.54
N ASN A 99 -19.51 12.70 -4.99
CA ASN A 99 -19.86 12.80 -6.42
C ASN A 99 -19.65 11.47 -7.18
N SER A 100 -20.21 10.39 -6.65
CA SER A 100 -20.11 9.02 -7.21
C SER A 100 -18.71 8.43 -7.24
N LYS A 101 -17.77 9.02 -6.50
CA LYS A 101 -16.43 8.50 -6.27
C LYS A 101 -16.23 8.27 -4.78
N THR A 102 -15.36 7.35 -4.43
CA THR A 102 -15.15 6.95 -3.04
C THR A 102 -13.71 7.21 -2.63
N ARG A 103 -13.53 7.63 -1.41
CA ARG A 103 -12.25 8.04 -0.89
C ARG A 103 -12.09 7.56 0.54
N ALA A 104 -10.95 6.96 0.85
CA ALA A 104 -10.56 6.65 2.22
C ALA A 104 -9.28 7.40 2.58
N HIS A 105 -9.27 8.04 3.73
CA HIS A 105 -8.10 8.75 4.23
C HIS A 105 -7.76 8.27 5.63
N LYS A 106 -6.69 7.49 5.75
CA LYS A 106 -6.12 7.07 7.03
C LYS A 106 -5.07 8.07 7.45
N VAL A 107 -5.27 8.69 8.59
CA VAL A 107 -4.35 9.67 9.17
C VAL A 107 -3.63 9.09 10.39
N ALA A 108 -2.55 9.75 10.80
CA ALA A 108 -1.82 9.42 12.02
C ALA A 108 -1.35 7.95 12.07
N ILE A 109 -0.94 7.41 10.93
CA ILE A 109 -0.42 6.04 10.83
C ILE A 109 0.91 5.94 11.58
N ASN A 110 1.80 6.92 11.38
CA ASN A 110 3.07 7.07 12.09
C ASN A 110 3.93 5.79 12.04
N ARG A 111 4.03 5.17 10.87
CA ARG A 111 4.84 3.98 10.66
C ARG A 111 6.24 4.35 10.21
N ASP A 112 7.25 4.07 11.06
CA ASP A 112 8.66 4.30 10.72
C ASP A 112 9.13 3.30 9.66
N TYR A 113 10.05 3.76 8.79
CA TYR A 113 10.68 2.89 7.82
C TYR A 113 12.13 3.29 7.55
N ALA A 114 12.90 2.29 7.08
CA ALA A 114 14.21 2.50 6.47
C ALA A 114 14.21 1.73 5.15
N ALA A 115 14.32 2.46 4.04
CA ALA A 115 14.25 1.86 2.72
C ALA A 115 15.63 1.41 2.24
N ASN A 116 15.67 0.35 1.44
CA ASN A 116 16.89 -0.11 0.79
C ASN A 116 17.09 0.57 -0.55
N ALA A 117 18.34 0.87 -0.87
CA ALA A 117 18.69 1.46 -2.16
C ALA A 117 18.58 0.42 -3.28
N VAL A 118 17.99 0.83 -4.39
CA VAL A 118 17.93 0.06 -5.63
C VAL A 118 18.28 0.98 -6.78
N ASN A 119 19.38 0.71 -7.46
CA ASN A 119 19.86 1.53 -8.59
C ASN A 119 19.95 3.03 -8.25
N GLY A 120 20.44 3.35 -7.06
CA GLY A 120 20.63 4.74 -6.63
C GLY A 120 19.38 5.43 -6.08
N SER A 121 18.26 4.75 -6.00
CA SER A 121 17.02 5.27 -5.42
C SER A 121 16.57 4.43 -4.24
N TYR A 122 15.83 5.03 -3.32
CA TYR A 122 15.23 4.33 -2.21
C TYR A 122 13.75 4.09 -2.49
N ASN A 123 13.32 2.85 -2.37
CA ASN A 123 11.94 2.46 -2.66
C ASN A 123 11.32 1.71 -1.48
N LEU A 124 10.01 1.87 -1.32
CA LEU A 124 9.17 0.98 -0.51
C LEU A 124 8.25 0.17 -1.42
N TYR A 125 7.78 -0.95 -0.91
CA TYR A 125 6.91 -1.86 -1.65
C TYR A 125 5.70 -2.27 -0.82
#